data_209bc8d8d3a231662b10f627ad7e2fbe
#
_entry.id   209bc8d8d3a231662b10f627ad7e2fbe
#
_cell.length_a   1.000
_cell.length_b   1.000
_cell.length_c   1.000
_cell.angle_alpha   90.00
_cell.angle_beta   90.00
_cell.angle_gamma   90.00
#
_symmetry.space_group_name_H-M   'P 1'
#
loop_
_entity.id
_entity.type
_entity.pdbx_description
1 polymer ?
#
loop_
_entity_poly.entity_id
_entity_poly.type
_entity_poly.pdbx_seq_one_letter_code
_entity_poly.pdbx_strand_id
1 'polypeptide(L)'
;MRDAIHRARTIFLLLLAFTLTAPLASAQFGGWVNRGVDKAKKVQEANAPWTPEQEKAIGEASAAKMISVFGLYENPAMVNYVNLVGNTVARQGPREVPYHFAILDTEIINAFALPGGYVFITRGALANMKNEAELAGTLAHEVAHVDGRHLERQVR
;
A
#
# COMPACT_ATOMS: atom_id res chain seq x y z
N MET A 1 -22.49 7.59 -5.42
CA MET A 1 -21.24 6.88 -5.65
C MET A 1 -20.31 7.55 -6.69
N ARG A 2 -20.81 8.30 -7.67
CA ARG A 2 -19.99 9.05 -8.65
C ARG A 2 -19.26 10.27 -8.06
N ASP A 3 -19.83 10.91 -7.05
CA ASP A 3 -19.28 12.18 -6.49
C ASP A 3 -18.07 11.97 -5.56
N ALA A 4 -17.91 10.80 -4.94
CA ALA A 4 -16.77 10.49 -4.09
C ALA A 4 -15.47 10.30 -4.90
N ILE A 5 -15.59 9.75 -6.11
CA ILE A 5 -14.44 9.51 -7.01
C ILE A 5 -13.93 10.83 -7.60
N HIS A 6 -14.83 11.78 -7.85
CA HIS A 6 -14.43 13.11 -8.35
C HIS A 6 -13.74 13.94 -7.29
N ARG A 7 -14.15 13.85 -6.03
CA ARG A 7 -13.51 14.56 -4.91
C ARG A 7 -12.10 14.04 -4.60
N ALA A 8 -11.87 12.73 -4.70
CA ALA A 8 -10.55 12.12 -4.52
C ALA A 8 -9.56 12.54 -5.62
N ARG A 9 -10.01 12.64 -6.88
CA ARG A 9 -9.18 13.14 -8.00
C ARG A 9 -8.84 14.61 -7.88
N THR A 10 -9.76 15.44 -7.37
CA THR A 10 -9.54 16.87 -7.18
C THR A 10 -8.56 17.16 -6.03
N ILE A 11 -8.58 16.38 -4.94
CA ILE A 11 -7.65 16.52 -3.81
C ILE A 11 -6.23 16.10 -4.24
N PHE A 12 -6.10 15.06 -5.07
CA PHE A 12 -4.79 14.63 -5.58
C PHE A 12 -4.18 15.65 -6.55
N LEU A 13 -5.00 16.35 -7.34
CA LEU A 13 -4.56 17.42 -8.25
C LEU A 13 -4.25 18.73 -7.53
N LEU A 14 -4.88 19.02 -6.39
CA LEU A 14 -4.61 20.22 -5.60
C LEU A 14 -3.31 20.13 -4.78
N LEU A 15 -2.84 18.93 -4.43
CA LEU A 15 -1.51 18.75 -3.80
C LEU A 15 -0.34 18.90 -4.80
N LEU A 16 -0.60 18.91 -6.09
CA LEU A 16 0.41 19.13 -7.13
C LEU A 16 0.55 20.63 -7.53
N ALA A 17 -0.36 21.50 -7.08
CA ALA A 17 -0.43 22.90 -7.51
C ALA A 17 0.16 23.93 -6.51
N PHE A 18 0.76 23.49 -5.38
CA PHE A 18 1.23 24.44 -4.34
C PHE A 18 2.74 24.66 -4.32
N THR A 19 3.43 24.61 -5.45
CA THR A 19 4.85 24.96 -5.51
C THR A 19 5.18 25.83 -6.70
N LEU A 20 4.60 27.01 -6.80
CA LEU A 20 5.03 27.97 -7.83
C LEU A 20 5.09 29.41 -7.32
N THR A 21 5.89 29.67 -6.25
CA THR A 21 6.46 31.01 -6.03
C THR A 21 7.58 30.96 -4.99
N ALA A 22 8.81 30.61 -5.39
CA ALA A 22 10.02 31.04 -4.71
C ALA A 22 11.17 31.12 -5.71
N PRO A 23 11.80 32.25 -5.91
CA PRO A 23 12.92 32.39 -6.83
C PRO A 23 14.24 31.95 -6.19
N LEU A 24 15.09 31.27 -6.95
CA LEU A 24 16.54 31.18 -6.82
C LEU A 24 17.15 30.31 -5.72
N ALA A 25 16.74 29.03 -5.66
CA ALA A 25 17.63 27.96 -5.14
C ALA A 25 17.58 26.70 -6.04
N SER A 26 17.41 26.86 -7.35
CA SER A 26 16.89 25.82 -8.25
C SER A 26 17.91 24.96 -8.97
N ALA A 27 19.22 25.18 -8.83
CA ALA A 27 20.19 24.45 -9.66
C ALA A 27 20.57 23.06 -9.11
N GLN A 28 20.47 22.82 -7.80
CA GLN A 28 20.81 21.50 -7.23
C GLN A 28 19.58 20.60 -7.03
N PHE A 29 18.40 21.17 -6.79
CA PHE A 29 17.16 20.40 -6.62
C PHE A 29 16.60 19.89 -7.95
N GLY A 30 16.78 20.65 -9.04
CA GLY A 30 16.33 20.27 -10.40
C GLY A 30 16.99 19.01 -10.95
N GLY A 31 18.25 18.78 -10.63
CA GLY A 31 18.98 17.58 -11.09
C GLY A 31 18.55 16.30 -10.37
N TRP A 32 17.96 16.40 -9.20
CA TRP A 32 17.46 15.26 -8.43
C TRP A 32 16.03 14.89 -8.85
N VAL A 33 15.21 15.89 -9.06
CA VAL A 33 13.84 15.73 -9.57
C VAL A 33 13.84 15.19 -10.99
N ASN A 34 14.71 15.71 -11.87
CA ASN A 34 14.82 15.21 -13.26
C ASN A 34 15.28 13.75 -13.32
N ARG A 35 16.23 13.32 -12.47
CA ARG A 35 16.61 11.91 -12.39
C ARG A 35 15.50 11.00 -11.86
N GLY A 36 14.64 11.50 -10.99
CA GLY A 36 13.45 10.79 -10.54
C GLY A 36 12.37 10.70 -11.63
N VAL A 37 12.15 11.80 -12.33
CA VAL A 37 11.18 11.89 -13.45
C VAL A 37 11.63 11.06 -14.64
N ASP A 38 12.92 11.05 -14.99
CA ASP A 38 13.47 10.22 -16.08
C ASP A 38 13.41 8.72 -15.75
N LYS A 39 13.62 8.35 -14.48
CA LYS A 39 13.38 6.98 -14.02
C LYS A 39 11.91 6.59 -14.08
N ALA A 40 11.02 7.49 -13.66
CA ALA A 40 9.57 7.28 -13.72
C ALA A 40 9.09 7.19 -15.18
N LYS A 41 9.60 8.05 -16.09
CA LYS A 41 9.31 7.96 -17.53
C LYS A 41 9.80 6.66 -18.15
N LYS A 42 11.02 6.20 -17.84
CA LYS A 42 11.53 4.90 -18.32
C LYS A 42 10.72 3.72 -17.81
N VAL A 43 10.16 3.79 -16.61
CA VAL A 43 9.26 2.77 -16.06
C VAL A 43 7.88 2.84 -16.75
N GLN A 44 7.42 4.02 -17.13
CA GLN A 44 6.17 4.23 -17.83
C GLN A 44 6.25 3.84 -19.32
N GLU A 45 7.42 3.97 -19.94
CA GLU A 45 7.68 3.60 -21.34
C GLU A 45 7.88 2.09 -21.55
N ALA A 46 8.23 1.37 -20.50
CA ALA A 46 8.36 -0.07 -20.56
C ALA A 46 7.07 -0.74 -20.13
N ASN A 47 6.05 -0.90 -20.79
CA ASN A 47 4.81 -1.66 -20.50
C ASN A 47 5.05 -3.08 -19.90
N ALA A 48 6.19 -3.27 -19.25
CA ALA A 48 6.64 -4.51 -18.63
C ALA A 48 6.15 -4.61 -17.18
N PRO A 49 5.70 -5.78 -16.74
CA PRO A 49 5.37 -6.05 -15.33
C PRO A 49 6.53 -5.69 -14.42
N TRP A 50 6.22 -5.21 -13.20
CA TRP A 50 7.26 -4.99 -12.20
C TRP A 50 8.03 -6.28 -11.95
N THR A 51 9.36 -6.17 -11.87
CA THR A 51 10.16 -7.28 -11.39
C THR A 51 9.85 -7.55 -9.91
N PRO A 52 10.14 -8.75 -9.39
CA PRO A 52 9.97 -9.02 -7.95
C PRO A 52 10.71 -8.02 -7.06
N GLU A 53 11.88 -7.55 -7.47
CA GLU A 53 12.70 -6.57 -6.75
C GLU A 53 12.04 -5.19 -6.75
N GLN A 54 11.46 -4.77 -7.87
CA GLN A 54 10.70 -3.52 -7.97
C GLN A 54 9.44 -3.57 -7.13
N GLU A 55 8.69 -4.68 -7.21
CA GLU A 55 7.48 -4.91 -6.41
C GLU A 55 7.81 -4.83 -4.92
N LYS A 56 8.88 -5.48 -4.47
CA LYS A 56 9.36 -5.44 -3.09
C LYS A 56 9.73 -4.02 -2.67
N ALA A 57 10.56 -3.31 -3.45
CA ALA A 57 11.00 -1.97 -3.10
C ALA A 57 9.85 -0.95 -3.00
N ILE A 58 8.86 -1.05 -3.91
CA ILE A 58 7.65 -0.22 -3.86
C ILE A 58 6.82 -0.57 -2.62
N GLY A 59 6.67 -1.86 -2.33
CA GLY A 59 5.96 -2.35 -1.17
C GLY A 59 6.58 -1.86 0.14
N GLU A 60 7.89 -2.01 0.31
CA GLU A 60 8.63 -1.53 1.49
C GLU A 60 8.47 -0.02 1.70
N ALA A 61 8.64 0.77 0.66
CA ALA A 61 8.48 2.21 0.74
C ALA A 61 7.04 2.62 1.10
N SER A 62 6.06 1.94 0.52
CA SER A 62 4.64 2.18 0.79
C SER A 62 4.26 1.74 2.21
N ALA A 63 4.75 0.58 2.66
CA ALA A 63 4.53 0.07 4.02
C ALA A 63 5.13 1.01 5.07
N ALA A 64 6.38 1.47 4.87
CA ALA A 64 7.01 2.45 5.74
C ALA A 64 6.20 3.75 5.84
N LYS A 65 5.62 4.20 4.72
CA LYS A 65 4.76 5.38 4.70
C LYS A 65 3.47 5.15 5.47
N MET A 66 2.81 4.00 5.30
CA MET A 66 1.61 3.63 6.06
C MET A 66 1.88 3.61 7.56
N ILE A 67 2.98 2.96 7.98
CA ILE A 67 3.40 2.91 9.39
C ILE A 67 3.70 4.31 9.93
N SER A 68 4.34 5.17 9.13
CA SER A 68 4.65 6.55 9.57
C SER A 68 3.41 7.42 9.80
N VAL A 69 2.30 7.10 9.14
CA VAL A 69 1.04 7.86 9.24
C VAL A 69 0.15 7.34 10.37
N PHE A 70 0.02 6.02 10.49
CA PHE A 70 -0.97 5.40 11.38
C PHE A 70 -0.35 4.77 12.64
N GLY A 71 0.95 4.50 12.63
CA GLY A 71 1.60 3.71 13.68
C GLY A 71 1.27 2.22 13.57
N LEU A 72 1.98 1.42 14.36
CA LEU A 72 1.68 -0.01 14.52
C LEU A 72 0.96 -0.23 15.86
N TYR A 73 -0.07 -1.07 15.84
CA TYR A 73 -0.73 -1.52 17.06
C TYR A 73 0.09 -2.60 17.73
N GLU A 74 0.70 -2.27 18.86
CA GLU A 74 1.62 -3.12 19.61
C GLU A 74 0.88 -3.99 20.65
N ASN A 75 0.18 -5.02 20.18
CA ASN A 75 -0.39 -6.08 20.99
C ASN A 75 0.13 -7.44 20.48
N PRO A 76 1.13 -8.05 21.14
CA PRO A 76 1.76 -9.26 20.64
C PRO A 76 0.81 -10.42 20.39
N ALA A 77 -0.19 -10.62 21.24
CA ALA A 77 -1.16 -11.70 21.09
C ALA A 77 -2.01 -11.49 19.82
N MET A 78 -2.47 -10.26 19.58
CA MET A 78 -3.28 -9.92 18.42
C MET A 78 -2.45 -9.94 17.14
N VAL A 79 -1.23 -9.42 17.18
CA VAL A 79 -0.30 -9.46 16.04
C VAL A 79 0.02 -10.89 15.64
N ASN A 80 0.31 -11.77 16.62
CA ASN A 80 0.57 -13.18 16.34
C ASN A 80 -0.66 -13.88 15.76
N TYR A 81 -1.85 -13.58 16.26
CA TYR A 81 -3.10 -14.13 15.77
C TYR A 81 -3.39 -13.71 14.31
N VAL A 82 -3.29 -12.43 14.00
CA VAL A 82 -3.45 -11.91 12.63
C VAL A 82 -2.43 -12.53 11.67
N ASN A 83 -1.18 -12.68 12.10
CA ASN A 83 -0.15 -13.34 11.31
C ASN A 83 -0.44 -14.82 11.08
N LEU A 84 -0.94 -15.53 12.08
CA LEU A 84 -1.31 -16.95 11.95
C LEU A 84 -2.44 -17.13 10.91
N VAL A 85 -3.52 -16.38 11.06
CA VAL A 85 -4.67 -16.44 10.13
C VAL A 85 -4.23 -16.00 8.73
N GLY A 86 -3.54 -14.87 8.62
CA GLY A 86 -3.10 -14.32 7.35
C GLY A 86 -2.17 -15.25 6.57
N ASN A 87 -1.16 -15.82 7.24
CA ASN A 87 -0.27 -16.79 6.61
C ASN A 87 -0.98 -18.09 6.22
N THR A 88 -1.98 -18.51 6.99
CA THR A 88 -2.80 -19.70 6.64
C THR A 88 -3.57 -19.45 5.35
N VAL A 89 -4.16 -18.27 5.21
CA VAL A 89 -4.87 -17.86 4.00
C VAL A 89 -3.91 -17.70 2.82
N ALA A 90 -2.78 -17.00 3.02
CA ALA A 90 -1.81 -16.70 1.97
C ALA A 90 -1.22 -17.96 1.31
N ARG A 91 -1.06 -19.06 2.07
CA ARG A 91 -0.61 -20.36 1.53
C ARG A 91 -1.57 -20.99 0.52
N GLN A 92 -2.81 -20.53 0.44
CA GLN A 92 -3.79 -20.99 -0.54
C GLN A 92 -3.72 -20.18 -1.84
N GLY A 93 -2.98 -19.08 -1.85
CA GLY A 93 -2.79 -18.24 -3.02
C GLY A 93 -1.88 -18.85 -4.08
N PRO A 94 -2.02 -18.44 -5.35
CA PRO A 94 -1.25 -18.98 -6.47
C PRO A 94 0.19 -18.45 -6.55
N ARG A 95 0.54 -17.39 -5.76
CA ARG A 95 1.86 -16.77 -5.81
C ARG A 95 2.69 -17.08 -4.58
N GLU A 96 3.94 -17.46 -4.80
CA GLU A 96 4.95 -17.58 -3.75
C GLU A 96 5.57 -16.20 -3.47
N VAL A 97 4.91 -15.42 -2.63
CA VAL A 97 5.40 -14.12 -2.14
C VAL A 97 5.60 -14.21 -0.63
N PRO A 98 6.63 -13.57 -0.07
CA PRO A 98 6.73 -13.44 1.39
C PRO A 98 5.65 -12.47 1.87
N TYR A 99 4.64 -12.99 2.59
CA TYR A 99 3.58 -12.17 3.16
C TYR A 99 3.97 -11.62 4.53
N HIS A 100 3.64 -10.33 4.76
CA HIS A 100 3.89 -9.59 5.99
C HIS A 100 2.58 -8.96 6.46
N PHE A 101 2.03 -9.47 7.56
CA PHE A 101 0.78 -8.96 8.13
C PHE A 101 1.07 -8.06 9.33
N ALA A 102 0.46 -6.87 9.38
CA ALA A 102 0.58 -5.95 10.50
C ALA A 102 -0.75 -5.25 10.80
N ILE A 103 -0.87 -4.74 12.02
CA ILE A 103 -2.05 -4.01 12.47
C ILE A 103 -1.71 -2.54 12.59
N LEU A 104 -2.45 -1.68 11.88
CA LEU A 104 -2.32 -0.23 11.99
C LEU A 104 -3.12 0.28 13.19
N ASP A 105 -2.53 1.20 13.97
CA ASP A 105 -3.16 1.78 15.15
C ASP A 105 -4.08 2.95 14.79
N THR A 106 -5.22 2.62 14.20
CA THR A 106 -6.27 3.58 13.85
C THR A 106 -7.66 2.96 14.00
N GLU A 107 -8.65 3.81 14.34
CA GLU A 107 -10.07 3.43 14.45
C GLU A 107 -10.79 3.32 13.09
N ILE A 108 -10.15 3.74 12.00
CA ILE A 108 -10.72 3.60 10.65
C ILE A 108 -10.96 2.11 10.39
N ILE A 109 -12.13 1.75 9.86
CA ILE A 109 -12.46 0.36 9.52
C ILE A 109 -11.96 0.11 8.09
N ASN A 110 -10.78 -0.51 7.96
CA ASN A 110 -10.20 -0.82 6.65
C ASN A 110 -9.12 -1.91 6.72
N ALA A 111 -8.76 -2.46 5.55
CA ALA A 111 -7.57 -3.26 5.32
C ALA A 111 -6.89 -2.79 4.03
N PHE A 112 -5.62 -3.10 3.84
CA PHE A 112 -4.83 -2.63 2.72
C PHE A 112 -3.85 -3.70 2.25
N ALA A 113 -3.80 -3.91 0.95
CA ALA A 113 -2.79 -4.72 0.29
C ALA A 113 -1.80 -3.84 -0.47
N LEU A 114 -0.52 -4.03 -0.22
CA LEU A 114 0.56 -3.34 -0.92
C LEU A 114 1.40 -4.35 -1.71
N PRO A 115 2.14 -3.91 -2.74
CA PRO A 115 3.03 -4.80 -3.49
C PRO A 115 4.02 -5.52 -2.59
N GLY A 116 4.54 -6.66 -3.05
CA GLY A 116 5.55 -7.42 -2.30
C GLY A 116 5.04 -8.16 -1.08
N GLY A 117 3.70 -8.31 -0.92
CA GLY A 117 3.10 -9.12 0.13
C GLY A 117 2.83 -8.38 1.45
N TYR A 118 2.89 -7.05 1.48
CA TYR A 118 2.57 -6.27 2.68
C TYR A 118 1.06 -6.10 2.81
N VAL A 119 0.48 -6.65 3.88
CA VAL A 119 -0.95 -6.60 4.17
C VAL A 119 -1.17 -5.96 5.54
N PHE A 120 -1.97 -4.92 5.58
CA PHE A 120 -2.33 -4.23 6.81
C PHE A 120 -3.83 -4.37 7.09
N ILE A 121 -4.16 -4.56 8.36
CA ILE A 121 -5.52 -4.43 8.87
C ILE A 121 -5.52 -3.38 9.96
N THR A 122 -6.56 -2.58 10.06
CA THR A 122 -6.65 -1.56 11.11
C THR A 122 -7.21 -2.15 12.41
N ARG A 123 -6.85 -1.55 13.54
CA ARG A 123 -7.43 -1.88 14.86
C ARG A 123 -8.94 -1.71 14.84
N GLY A 124 -9.44 -0.67 14.17
CA GLY A 124 -10.88 -0.44 14.01
C GLY A 124 -11.58 -1.55 13.24
N ALA A 125 -10.96 -2.11 12.19
CA ALA A 125 -11.52 -3.25 11.47
C ALA A 125 -11.59 -4.49 12.37
N LEU A 126 -10.51 -4.80 13.08
CA LEU A 126 -10.47 -5.94 14.02
C LEU A 126 -11.53 -5.84 15.12
N ALA A 127 -11.72 -4.65 15.68
CA ALA A 127 -12.72 -4.42 16.74
C ALA A 127 -14.17 -4.65 16.27
N ASN A 128 -14.42 -4.57 14.97
CA ASN A 128 -15.74 -4.79 14.38
C ASN A 128 -15.97 -6.22 13.89
N MET A 129 -14.96 -7.07 13.89
CA MET A 129 -15.08 -8.48 13.51
C MET A 129 -15.65 -9.32 14.64
N LYS A 130 -16.55 -10.23 14.28
CA LYS A 130 -17.27 -11.07 15.26
C LYS A 130 -16.62 -12.43 15.46
N ASN A 131 -15.83 -12.86 14.49
CA ASN A 131 -15.23 -14.20 14.50
C ASN A 131 -14.02 -14.29 13.54
N GLU A 132 -13.29 -15.39 13.64
CA GLU A 132 -12.12 -15.68 12.80
C GLU A 132 -12.44 -15.74 11.29
N ALA A 133 -13.63 -16.19 10.92
CA ALA A 133 -14.01 -16.30 9.51
C ALA A 133 -14.12 -14.91 8.84
N GLU A 134 -14.56 -13.89 9.57
CA GLU A 134 -14.58 -12.51 9.07
C GLU A 134 -13.16 -11.96 8.89
N LEU A 135 -12.26 -12.25 9.82
CA LEU A 135 -10.83 -11.91 9.68
C LEU A 135 -10.20 -12.65 8.50
N ALA A 136 -10.38 -13.95 8.42
CA ALA A 136 -9.84 -14.76 7.33
C ALA A 136 -10.36 -14.31 5.96
N GLY A 137 -11.65 -14.00 5.85
CA GLY A 137 -12.27 -13.47 4.64
C GLY A 137 -11.70 -12.12 4.21
N THR A 138 -11.49 -11.21 5.16
CA THR A 138 -10.87 -9.90 4.90
C THR A 138 -9.43 -10.07 4.43
N LEU A 139 -8.63 -10.87 5.15
CA LEU A 139 -7.24 -11.10 4.78
C LEU A 139 -7.11 -11.85 3.45
N ALA A 140 -8.03 -12.77 3.14
CA ALA A 140 -8.10 -13.44 1.84
C ALA A 140 -8.36 -12.44 0.69
N HIS A 141 -9.21 -11.46 0.91
CA HIS A 141 -9.48 -10.40 -0.05
C HIS A 141 -8.21 -9.59 -0.34
N GLU A 142 -7.46 -9.20 0.69
CA GLU A 142 -6.21 -8.45 0.55
C GLU A 142 -5.10 -9.29 -0.10
N VAL A 143 -4.99 -10.56 0.26
CA VAL A 143 -4.07 -11.52 -0.39
C VAL A 143 -4.38 -11.64 -1.88
N ALA A 144 -5.66 -11.72 -2.27
CA ALA A 144 -6.06 -11.75 -3.67
C ALA A 144 -5.67 -10.47 -4.44
N HIS A 145 -5.64 -9.30 -3.77
CA HIS A 145 -5.14 -8.06 -4.37
C HIS A 145 -3.64 -8.11 -4.66
N VAL A 146 -2.84 -8.69 -3.76
CA VAL A 146 -1.41 -8.91 -3.97
C VAL A 146 -1.19 -9.91 -5.11
N ASP A 147 -1.85 -11.07 -5.06
CA ASP A 147 -1.75 -12.11 -6.07
C ASP A 147 -2.16 -11.63 -7.46
N GLY A 148 -3.23 -10.85 -7.53
CA GLY A 148 -3.71 -10.24 -8.76
C GLY A 148 -2.88 -9.04 -9.24
N ARG A 149 -1.88 -8.58 -8.48
CA ARG A 149 -1.10 -7.37 -8.78
C ARG A 149 -1.99 -6.17 -9.11
N HIS A 150 -3.06 -5.99 -8.34
CA HIS A 150 -4.09 -4.99 -8.67
C HIS A 150 -3.55 -3.57 -8.62
N LEU A 151 -2.69 -3.25 -7.64
CA LEU A 151 -2.07 -1.92 -7.55
C LEU A 151 -1.19 -1.63 -8.77
N GLU A 152 -0.38 -2.60 -9.21
CA GLU A 152 0.43 -2.47 -10.41
C GLU A 152 -0.41 -2.14 -11.65
N ARG A 153 -1.57 -2.81 -11.80
CA ARG A 153 -2.49 -2.57 -12.91
C ARG A 153 -3.18 -1.20 -12.86
N GLN A 154 -3.33 -0.62 -11.67
CA GLN A 154 -3.97 0.69 -11.49
C GLN A 154 -3.03 1.86 -11.79
N VAL A 155 -1.71 1.68 -11.64
CA VAL A 155 -0.73 2.76 -11.81
C VAL A 155 -0.01 2.71 -13.18
N ARG A 156 -0.33 1.73 -14.01
CA ARG A 156 0.07 1.64 -15.43
C ARG A 156 -0.97 2.32 -16.31
#